data_9a20037de8197d0f6c9975358f9b5395
#
_entry.id   9a20037de8197d0f6c9975358f9b5395
#
_cell.length_a   1.000
_cell.length_b   1.000
_cell.length_c   1.000
_cell.angle_alpha   90.00
_cell.angle_beta   90.00
_cell.angle_gamma   90.00
#
_symmetry.space_group_name_H-M   'P 1'
#
loop_
_entity.id
_entity.type
_entity.pdbx_description
1 polymer ?
#
loop_
_entity_poly.entity_id
_entity_poly.type
_entity_poly.pdbx_seq_one_letter_code
_entity_poly.pdbx_strand_id
1 'polypeptide(L)'
;KGIDALEDAPVSLDAVKNNNQHIDKTTFTGPIDIKIGYNPKTQEPITFCFNNTKIYNNQHIAVAGKSGSGKSQFALEFLRQLVSKTQGQVNFLFLDFKGVSNEDKKKMEGFFNETHTKCINAPDEPFPLNPLSFIDNINDRNKLVGINKFVDIIAKYSNIGKKQQQTLKDAVQEAFIQHTTGEYPSLKEVYDLIL
;
A
#
# COMPACT_ATOMS: atom_id res chain seq x y z
N LYS A 1 27.44 25.86 22.42
CA LYS A 1 28.01 25.00 21.36
C LYS A 1 26.82 24.50 20.53
N GLY A 2 26.78 24.99 19.28
CA GLY A 2 25.63 24.94 18.42
C GLY A 2 25.20 23.54 18.04
N ILE A 3 23.90 23.40 17.88
CA ILE A 3 23.23 22.29 17.18
C ILE A 3 23.04 22.83 15.77
N ASP A 4 23.81 22.30 14.84
CA ASP A 4 23.63 22.59 13.42
C ASP A 4 22.28 22.04 12.97
N ALA A 5 21.42 22.92 12.49
CA ALA A 5 20.18 22.59 11.84
C ALA A 5 20.50 21.86 10.51
N LEU A 6 20.11 20.60 10.44
CA LEU A 6 20.00 19.91 9.15
C LEU A 6 18.84 20.54 8.38
N GLU A 7 19.17 21.32 7.36
CA GLU A 7 18.19 21.79 6.38
C GLU A 7 17.62 20.61 5.63
N ASP A 8 16.34 20.28 5.91
CA ASP A 8 15.55 19.38 5.09
C ASP A 8 15.33 20.05 3.72
N ALA A 9 16.09 19.61 2.73
CA ALA A 9 15.84 19.98 1.35
C ALA A 9 14.46 19.42 0.94
N PRO A 10 13.55 20.25 0.41
CA PRO A 10 12.26 19.76 -0.06
C PRO A 10 12.46 18.77 -1.20
N VAL A 11 11.99 17.54 -1.02
CA VAL A 11 11.94 16.56 -2.11
C VAL A 11 10.99 17.12 -3.16
N SER A 12 11.54 17.58 -4.27
CA SER A 12 10.79 18.15 -5.38
C SER A 12 9.83 17.08 -5.93
N LEU A 13 8.55 17.39 -5.93
CA LEU A 13 7.49 16.58 -6.55
C LEU A 13 7.71 16.34 -8.05
N ASP A 14 8.58 17.11 -8.68
CA ASP A 14 8.93 16.98 -10.10
C ASP A 14 9.77 15.71 -10.40
N ALA A 15 10.46 15.15 -9.40
CA ALA A 15 11.18 13.89 -9.55
C ALA A 15 10.23 12.68 -9.70
N VAL A 16 8.97 12.81 -9.27
CA VAL A 16 7.96 11.74 -9.39
C VAL A 16 7.24 11.81 -10.74
N LYS A 17 7.17 12.98 -11.37
CA LYS A 17 6.48 13.17 -12.65
C LYS A 17 7.26 12.67 -13.87
N ASN A 18 8.58 12.54 -13.79
CA ASN A 18 9.42 12.19 -14.93
C ASN A 18 9.73 10.70 -15.10
N ASN A 19 9.18 9.83 -14.26
CA ASN A 19 9.32 8.37 -14.40
C ASN A 19 8.10 7.70 -15.04
N ASN A 20 7.29 8.43 -15.82
CA ASN A 20 6.37 7.84 -16.78
C ASN A 20 7.16 7.34 -18.03
N GLN A 21 8.21 6.56 -17.83
CA GLN A 21 8.57 5.59 -18.83
C GLN A 21 7.32 4.70 -18.99
N HIS A 22 6.79 4.67 -20.19
CA HIS A 22 5.82 3.70 -20.66
C HIS A 22 6.41 2.32 -20.34
N ILE A 23 6.12 1.84 -19.12
CA ILE A 23 6.36 0.44 -18.80
C ILE A 23 5.33 -0.26 -19.67
N ASP A 24 5.79 -0.84 -20.76
CA ASP A 24 5.00 -1.83 -21.49
C ASP A 24 4.49 -2.79 -20.43
N LYS A 25 3.19 -2.72 -20.16
CA LYS A 25 2.51 -3.62 -19.22
C LYS A 25 2.48 -5.00 -19.88
N THR A 26 3.62 -5.65 -19.96
CA THR A 26 3.68 -7.07 -20.26
C THR A 26 3.04 -7.76 -19.07
N THR A 27 1.76 -8.02 -19.20
CA THR A 27 1.00 -8.76 -18.19
C THR A 27 1.58 -10.17 -18.15
N PHE A 28 2.09 -10.60 -17.00
CA PHE A 28 2.56 -11.98 -16.83
C PHE A 28 1.41 -12.94 -17.12
N THR A 29 1.59 -13.81 -18.13
CA THR A 29 0.56 -14.75 -18.62
C THR A 29 0.86 -16.20 -18.27
N GLY A 30 2.04 -16.49 -17.74
CA GLY A 30 2.44 -17.84 -17.35
C GLY A 30 1.73 -18.37 -16.11
N PRO A 31 1.81 -19.67 -15.83
CA PRO A 31 1.31 -20.24 -14.58
C PRO A 31 2.17 -19.78 -13.40
N ILE A 32 1.53 -19.43 -12.29
CA ILE A 32 2.19 -19.05 -11.03
C ILE A 32 2.03 -20.19 -10.05
N ASP A 33 2.95 -21.16 -10.12
CA ASP A 33 2.94 -22.33 -9.25
C ASP A 33 3.74 -22.05 -7.97
N ILE A 34 3.03 -21.87 -6.88
CA ILE A 34 3.60 -21.60 -5.55
C ILE A 34 3.69 -22.92 -4.78
N LYS A 35 4.88 -23.26 -4.31
CA LYS A 35 5.07 -24.39 -3.43
C LYS A 35 4.59 -24.03 -2.02
N ILE A 36 3.59 -24.74 -1.52
CA ILE A 36 2.97 -24.50 -0.21
C ILE A 36 3.40 -25.49 0.87
N GLY A 37 4.08 -26.56 0.49
CA GLY A 37 4.55 -27.59 1.43
C GLY A 37 5.01 -28.86 0.73
N TYR A 38 5.12 -29.93 1.51
CA TYR A 38 5.45 -31.26 1.03
C TYR A 38 4.45 -32.28 1.55
N ASN A 39 4.18 -33.30 0.76
CA ASN A 39 3.42 -34.44 1.22
C ASN A 39 4.27 -35.19 2.30
N PRO A 40 3.74 -35.40 3.51
CA PRO A 40 4.53 -36.00 4.59
C PRO A 40 4.92 -37.46 4.32
N LYS A 41 4.22 -38.18 3.43
CA LYS A 41 4.51 -39.58 3.10
C LYS A 41 5.42 -39.72 1.89
N THR A 42 5.16 -38.98 0.81
CA THR A 42 5.90 -39.11 -0.45
C THR A 42 7.05 -38.12 -0.58
N GLN A 43 7.09 -37.09 0.30
CA GLN A 43 8.03 -35.96 0.24
C GLN A 43 7.96 -35.15 -1.07
N GLU A 44 6.90 -35.36 -1.85
CA GLU A 44 6.66 -34.60 -3.06
C GLU A 44 6.17 -33.18 -2.72
N PRO A 45 6.58 -32.15 -3.47
CA PRO A 45 6.11 -30.80 -3.25
C PRO A 45 4.61 -30.68 -3.57
N ILE A 46 3.88 -30.00 -2.69
CA ILE A 46 2.50 -29.59 -2.92
C ILE A 46 2.53 -28.18 -3.48
N THR A 47 2.01 -28.00 -4.68
CA THR A 47 1.96 -26.72 -5.37
C THR A 47 0.53 -26.18 -5.47
N PHE A 48 0.40 -24.88 -5.44
CA PHE A 48 -0.82 -24.14 -5.64
C PHE A 48 -0.64 -23.20 -6.83
N CYS A 49 -1.41 -23.42 -7.90
CA CYS A 49 -1.36 -22.56 -9.08
C CYS A 49 -2.21 -21.31 -8.84
N PHE A 50 -1.57 -20.23 -8.35
CA PHE A 50 -2.21 -19.02 -7.85
C PHE A 50 -3.16 -18.35 -8.83
N ASN A 51 -2.80 -18.31 -10.11
CA ASN A 51 -3.57 -17.64 -11.15
C ASN A 51 -4.44 -18.57 -11.99
N ASN A 52 -4.72 -19.79 -11.52
CA ASN A 52 -5.57 -20.74 -12.24
C ASN A 52 -7.07 -20.45 -12.01
N THR A 53 -7.63 -19.56 -12.81
CA THR A 53 -9.04 -19.17 -12.74
C THR A 53 -10.01 -20.27 -13.19
N LYS A 54 -9.53 -21.36 -13.81
CA LYS A 54 -10.36 -22.51 -14.16
C LYS A 54 -10.68 -23.39 -12.94
N ILE A 55 -9.78 -23.40 -11.96
CA ILE A 55 -9.94 -24.18 -10.72
C ILE A 55 -10.48 -23.31 -9.60
N TYR A 56 -10.02 -22.06 -9.51
CA TYR A 56 -10.34 -21.14 -8.42
C TYR A 56 -11.20 -19.98 -8.91
N ASN A 57 -12.39 -19.81 -8.33
CA ASN A 57 -13.31 -18.73 -8.68
C ASN A 57 -12.80 -17.34 -8.26
N ASN A 58 -11.85 -17.30 -7.34
CA ASN A 58 -11.19 -16.08 -6.90
C ASN A 58 -9.75 -16.37 -6.43
N GLN A 59 -8.96 -15.34 -6.24
CA GLN A 59 -7.56 -15.43 -5.80
C GLN A 59 -7.38 -15.06 -4.33
N HIS A 60 -8.45 -15.04 -3.52
CA HIS A 60 -8.36 -14.77 -2.10
C HIS A 60 -7.79 -15.97 -1.35
N ILE A 61 -6.80 -15.73 -0.51
CA ILE A 61 -6.17 -16.76 0.32
C ILE A 61 -6.31 -16.34 1.78
N ALA A 62 -6.80 -17.26 2.61
CA ALA A 62 -6.84 -17.10 4.05
C ALA A 62 -5.81 -18.04 4.70
N VAL A 63 -4.94 -17.48 5.54
CA VAL A 63 -3.95 -18.24 6.31
C VAL A 63 -4.31 -18.17 7.79
N ALA A 64 -4.72 -19.29 8.35
CA ALA A 64 -5.13 -19.40 9.76
C ALA A 64 -4.18 -20.29 10.56
N GLY A 65 -4.06 -20.02 11.86
CA GLY A 65 -3.24 -20.80 12.77
C GLY A 65 -2.99 -20.08 14.10
N LYS A 66 -2.53 -20.80 15.10
CA LYS A 66 -2.16 -20.27 16.42
C LYS A 66 -1.00 -19.26 16.32
N SER A 67 -0.81 -18.43 17.34
CA SER A 67 0.38 -17.58 17.44
C SER A 67 1.64 -18.47 17.40
N GLY A 68 2.69 -18.03 16.70
CA GLY A 68 3.95 -18.80 16.55
C GLY A 68 3.91 -19.94 15.52
N SER A 69 2.78 -20.23 14.86
CA SER A 69 2.66 -21.33 13.89
C SER A 69 3.28 -21.07 12.51
N GLY A 70 3.98 -19.96 12.32
CA GLY A 70 4.68 -19.65 11.07
C GLY A 70 3.83 -18.95 10.00
N LYS A 71 2.63 -18.43 10.33
CA LYS A 71 1.76 -17.73 9.34
C LYS A 71 2.46 -16.62 8.56
N SER A 72 3.18 -15.75 9.28
CA SER A 72 3.91 -14.63 8.65
C SER A 72 5.06 -15.15 7.78
N GLN A 73 5.77 -16.19 8.22
CA GLN A 73 6.83 -16.83 7.43
C GLN A 73 6.26 -17.44 6.15
N PHE A 74 5.12 -18.13 6.26
CA PHE A 74 4.42 -18.66 5.09
C PHE A 74 4.02 -17.55 4.11
N ALA A 75 3.45 -16.45 4.61
CA ALA A 75 3.04 -15.32 3.77
C ALA A 75 4.25 -14.68 3.05
N LEU A 76 5.36 -14.47 3.76
CA LEU A 76 6.58 -13.92 3.16
C LEU A 76 7.19 -14.87 2.12
N GLU A 77 7.24 -16.18 2.40
CA GLU A 77 7.73 -17.15 1.44
C GLU A 77 6.82 -17.25 0.21
N PHE A 78 5.50 -17.14 0.39
CA PHE A 78 4.54 -17.06 -0.71
C PHE A 78 4.82 -15.86 -1.61
N LEU A 79 5.01 -14.66 -1.02
CA LEU A 79 5.32 -13.43 -1.74
C LEU A 79 6.68 -13.51 -2.44
N ARG A 80 7.69 -14.08 -1.79
CA ARG A 80 9.01 -14.31 -2.39
C ARG A 80 8.91 -15.18 -3.64
N GLN A 81 8.18 -16.29 -3.56
CA GLN A 81 7.94 -17.16 -4.72
C GLN A 81 7.15 -16.43 -5.81
N LEU A 82 6.14 -15.64 -5.45
CA LEU A 82 5.34 -14.85 -6.39
C LEU A 82 6.24 -13.93 -7.23
N VAL A 83 7.08 -13.15 -6.58
CA VAL A 83 8.01 -12.23 -7.27
C VAL A 83 9.01 -13.02 -8.13
N SER A 84 9.61 -14.06 -7.59
CA SER A 84 10.58 -14.89 -8.30
C SER A 84 9.99 -15.56 -9.54
N LYS A 85 8.80 -16.18 -9.41
CA LYS A 85 8.12 -16.90 -10.51
C LYS A 85 7.64 -15.96 -11.61
N THR A 86 7.33 -14.72 -11.28
CA THR A 86 6.89 -13.71 -12.23
C THR A 86 8.02 -12.81 -12.72
N GLN A 87 9.27 -13.10 -12.31
CA GLN A 87 10.45 -12.29 -12.65
C GLN A 87 10.26 -10.80 -12.30
N GLY A 88 9.60 -10.51 -11.18
CA GLY A 88 9.31 -9.17 -10.73
C GLY A 88 8.18 -8.44 -11.48
N GLN A 89 7.47 -9.10 -12.38
CA GLN A 89 6.35 -8.47 -13.12
C GLN A 89 5.09 -8.30 -12.27
N VAL A 90 4.96 -9.05 -11.18
CA VAL A 90 3.88 -8.90 -10.21
C VAL A 90 4.44 -8.25 -8.94
N ASN A 91 3.86 -7.10 -8.58
CA ASN A 91 4.16 -6.40 -7.33
C ASN A 91 3.17 -6.78 -6.24
N PHE A 92 3.56 -6.57 -4.98
CA PHE A 92 2.69 -6.76 -3.85
C PHE A 92 2.77 -5.59 -2.87
N LEU A 93 1.71 -5.45 -2.06
CA LEU A 93 1.68 -4.60 -0.89
C LEU A 93 1.41 -5.49 0.33
N PHE A 94 2.34 -5.51 1.27
CA PHE A 94 2.20 -6.24 2.53
C PHE A 94 1.96 -5.27 3.68
N LEU A 95 0.78 -5.34 4.29
CA LEU A 95 0.39 -4.50 5.42
C LEU A 95 0.59 -5.29 6.72
N ASP A 96 1.65 -4.97 7.46
CA ASP A 96 1.92 -5.60 8.76
C ASP A 96 1.46 -4.69 9.90
N PHE A 97 0.36 -5.07 10.56
CA PHE A 97 -0.18 -4.34 11.71
C PHE A 97 0.56 -4.59 13.02
N LYS A 98 1.51 -5.53 13.05
CA LYS A 98 2.36 -5.77 14.22
C LYS A 98 3.59 -4.88 14.23
N GLY A 99 3.95 -4.34 13.08
CA GLY A 99 5.19 -3.65 12.84
C GLY A 99 6.39 -4.60 12.74
N VAL A 100 7.46 -4.10 12.18
CA VAL A 100 8.72 -4.82 11.97
C VAL A 100 9.81 -4.12 12.79
N SER A 101 10.33 -4.79 13.81
CA SER A 101 11.45 -4.27 14.60
C SER A 101 12.73 -4.21 13.76
N ASN A 102 13.72 -3.42 14.20
CA ASN A 102 15.04 -3.37 13.53
C ASN A 102 15.74 -4.73 13.51
N GLU A 103 15.52 -5.57 14.51
CA GLU A 103 16.04 -6.94 14.55
C GLU A 103 15.35 -7.83 13.52
N ASP A 104 14.03 -7.68 13.38
CA ASP A 104 13.26 -8.44 12.39
C ASP A 104 13.63 -8.00 10.98
N LYS A 105 13.84 -6.68 10.74
CA LYS A 105 14.35 -6.17 9.45
C LYS A 105 15.68 -6.86 9.06
N LYS A 106 16.61 -7.01 10.00
CA LYS A 106 17.88 -7.73 9.74
C LYS A 106 17.66 -9.19 9.38
N LYS A 107 16.75 -9.88 10.09
CA LYS A 107 16.40 -11.29 9.78
C LYS A 107 15.71 -11.46 8.43
N MET A 108 15.02 -10.42 7.97
CA MET A 108 14.29 -10.38 6.70
C MET A 108 15.09 -9.76 5.55
N GLU A 109 16.35 -9.42 5.76
CA GLU A 109 17.20 -8.75 4.74
C GLU A 109 17.24 -9.54 3.43
N GLY A 110 17.36 -10.86 3.49
CA GLY A 110 17.30 -11.72 2.30
C GLY A 110 16.00 -11.58 1.54
N PHE A 111 14.84 -11.52 2.24
CA PHE A 111 13.55 -11.31 1.63
C PHE A 111 13.47 -9.95 0.93
N PHE A 112 13.89 -8.87 1.59
CA PHE A 112 13.87 -7.53 1.01
C PHE A 112 14.76 -7.41 -0.22
N ASN A 113 15.95 -8.01 -0.18
CA ASN A 113 16.89 -8.01 -1.31
C ASN A 113 16.35 -8.82 -2.49
N GLU A 114 15.82 -10.03 -2.26
CA GLU A 114 15.30 -10.90 -3.33
C GLU A 114 14.02 -10.36 -3.96
N THR A 115 13.18 -9.66 -3.19
CA THR A 115 11.90 -9.13 -3.67
C THR A 115 11.95 -7.66 -4.06
N HIS A 116 13.09 -6.97 -3.83
CA HIS A 116 13.23 -5.53 -3.99
C HIS A 116 12.19 -4.72 -3.20
N THR A 117 11.74 -5.25 -2.06
CA THR A 117 10.68 -4.65 -1.25
C THR A 117 11.21 -3.50 -0.42
N LYS A 118 10.53 -2.36 -0.47
CA LYS A 118 10.75 -1.24 0.43
C LYS A 118 9.86 -1.40 1.67
N CYS A 119 10.49 -1.42 2.85
CA CYS A 119 9.77 -1.39 4.12
C CYS A 119 9.57 0.07 4.56
N ILE A 120 8.32 0.47 4.76
CA ILE A 120 7.95 1.79 5.29
C ILE A 120 7.39 1.58 6.70
N ASN A 121 7.96 2.24 7.68
CA ASN A 121 7.54 2.14 9.07
C ASN A 121 6.64 3.32 9.45
N ALA A 122 5.35 3.20 9.20
CA ALA A 122 4.38 4.20 9.64
C ALA A 122 4.16 4.11 11.17
N PRO A 123 4.03 5.23 11.91
CA PRO A 123 3.93 6.61 11.41
C PRO A 123 5.28 7.34 11.23
N ASP A 124 6.42 6.72 11.59
CA ASP A 124 7.73 7.36 11.59
C ASP A 124 8.17 7.79 10.17
N GLU A 125 7.79 6.99 9.17
CA GLU A 125 7.99 7.29 7.77
C GLU A 125 6.65 7.59 7.10
N PRO A 126 6.50 8.73 6.38
CA PRO A 126 5.25 9.04 5.70
C PRO A 126 4.96 8.02 4.59
N PHE A 127 3.75 7.53 4.55
CA PHE A 127 3.31 6.66 3.46
C PHE A 127 3.18 7.50 2.19
N PRO A 128 3.84 7.13 1.08
CA PRO A 128 3.94 7.96 -0.12
C PRO A 128 2.66 7.90 -0.97
N LEU A 129 1.51 8.06 -0.33
CA LEU A 129 0.21 8.11 -1.01
C LEU A 129 -0.57 9.32 -0.51
N ASN A 130 -1.06 10.12 -1.45
CA ASN A 130 -2.06 11.13 -1.15
C ASN A 130 -3.45 10.48 -1.23
N PRO A 131 -4.17 10.29 -0.10
CA PRO A 131 -5.49 9.65 -0.11
C PRO A 131 -6.53 10.44 -0.92
N LEU A 132 -6.33 11.75 -1.11
CA LEU A 132 -7.23 12.58 -1.91
C LEU A 132 -7.08 12.31 -3.42
N SER A 133 -5.96 11.72 -3.86
CA SER A 133 -5.76 11.35 -5.27
C SER A 133 -6.66 10.22 -5.76
N PHE A 134 -7.34 9.50 -4.86
CA PHE A 134 -8.32 8.48 -5.21
C PHE A 134 -9.73 9.04 -5.43
N ILE A 135 -9.93 10.34 -5.20
CA ILE A 135 -11.20 11.02 -5.42
C ILE A 135 -11.28 11.42 -6.90
N ASP A 136 -12.34 11.02 -7.60
CA ASP A 136 -12.59 11.46 -8.98
C ASP A 136 -12.82 12.98 -9.00
N ASN A 137 -11.84 13.73 -9.49
CA ASN A 137 -11.87 15.19 -9.58
C ASN A 137 -12.40 15.71 -10.93
N ILE A 138 -12.79 14.83 -11.84
CA ILE A 138 -13.31 15.19 -13.17
C ILE A 138 -14.82 15.43 -13.10
N ASN A 139 -15.53 14.60 -12.37
CA ASN A 139 -16.97 14.63 -12.24
C ASN A 139 -17.38 15.14 -10.85
N ASP A 140 -18.11 16.26 -10.79
CA ASP A 140 -18.49 16.91 -9.53
C ASP A 140 -19.33 16.01 -8.60
N ARG A 141 -20.22 15.18 -9.16
CA ARG A 141 -21.00 14.23 -8.37
C ARG A 141 -20.11 13.17 -7.75
N ASN A 142 -19.19 12.60 -8.52
CA ASN A 142 -18.25 11.59 -8.03
C ASN A 142 -17.27 12.20 -7.03
N LYS A 143 -16.82 13.44 -7.27
CA LYS A 143 -15.97 14.21 -6.34
C LYS A 143 -16.67 14.31 -4.97
N LEU A 144 -17.93 14.77 -4.95
CA LEU A 144 -18.68 14.89 -3.69
C LEU A 144 -18.83 13.54 -2.97
N VAL A 145 -19.13 12.47 -3.72
CA VAL A 145 -19.21 11.11 -3.15
C VAL A 145 -17.87 10.66 -2.58
N GLY A 146 -16.77 10.93 -3.30
CA GLY A 146 -15.40 10.61 -2.85
C GLY A 146 -15.01 11.38 -1.58
N ILE A 147 -15.30 12.67 -1.52
CA ILE A 147 -15.08 13.52 -0.35
C ILE A 147 -15.87 12.99 0.86
N ASN A 148 -17.14 12.69 0.70
CA ASN A 148 -17.96 12.13 1.76
C ASN A 148 -17.37 10.80 2.29
N LYS A 149 -16.97 9.89 1.39
CA LYS A 149 -16.32 8.62 1.80
C LYS A 149 -15.02 8.84 2.57
N PHE A 150 -14.19 9.80 2.11
CA PHE A 150 -12.96 10.15 2.82
C PHE A 150 -13.25 10.64 4.24
N VAL A 151 -14.19 11.59 4.38
CA VAL A 151 -14.61 12.12 5.69
C VAL A 151 -15.19 11.04 6.59
N ASP A 152 -16.03 10.15 6.05
CA ASP A 152 -16.62 9.02 6.80
C ASP A 152 -15.55 8.05 7.33
N ILE A 153 -14.52 7.77 6.52
CA ILE A 153 -13.39 6.94 6.94
C ILE A 153 -12.65 7.60 8.10
N ILE A 154 -12.25 8.86 7.96
CA ILE A 154 -11.56 9.60 9.02
C ILE A 154 -12.43 9.65 10.28
N ALA A 155 -13.73 9.99 10.13
CA ALA A 155 -14.66 10.07 11.25
C ALA A 155 -14.78 8.75 12.02
N LYS A 156 -14.85 7.64 11.30
CA LYS A 156 -14.98 6.32 11.89
C LYS A 156 -13.74 5.91 12.71
N TYR A 157 -12.56 6.24 12.24
CA TYR A 157 -11.31 5.81 12.91
C TYR A 157 -10.79 6.82 13.91
N SER A 158 -11.12 8.12 13.76
CA SER A 158 -10.65 9.18 14.67
C SER A 158 -11.70 9.58 15.70
N ASN A 159 -12.88 8.97 15.67
CA ASN A 159 -14.00 9.22 16.60
C ASN A 159 -14.36 10.73 16.72
N ILE A 160 -14.29 11.47 15.61
CA ILE A 160 -14.62 12.90 15.58
C ILE A 160 -16.14 13.13 15.51
N GLY A 161 -16.60 14.18 16.21
CA GLY A 161 -18.03 14.54 16.26
C GLY A 161 -18.55 15.14 14.94
N LYS A 162 -19.88 15.23 14.80
CA LYS A 162 -20.52 15.73 13.57
C LYS A 162 -20.07 17.13 13.13
N LYS A 163 -19.81 18.02 14.09
CA LYS A 163 -19.32 19.38 13.79
C LYS A 163 -17.93 19.32 13.16
N GLN A 164 -17.03 18.51 13.71
CA GLN A 164 -15.67 18.32 13.18
C GLN A 164 -15.68 17.63 11.81
N GLN A 165 -16.61 16.68 11.61
CA GLN A 165 -16.81 16.04 10.30
C GLN A 165 -17.22 17.07 9.24
N GLN A 166 -18.14 17.99 9.59
CA GLN A 166 -18.55 19.06 8.68
C GLN A 166 -17.38 19.99 8.37
N THR A 167 -16.63 20.43 9.39
CA THR A 167 -15.43 21.27 9.18
C THR A 167 -14.41 20.60 8.27
N LEU A 168 -14.14 19.31 8.50
CA LEU A 168 -13.22 18.52 7.63
C LEU A 168 -13.75 18.46 6.20
N LYS A 169 -15.05 18.21 6.03
CA LYS A 169 -15.67 18.15 4.72
C LYS A 169 -15.55 19.48 3.97
N ASP A 170 -15.85 20.59 4.63
CA ASP A 170 -15.77 21.92 4.05
C ASP A 170 -14.33 22.25 3.65
N ALA A 171 -13.36 21.94 4.49
CA ALA A 171 -11.95 22.12 4.20
C ALA A 171 -11.46 21.28 3.00
N VAL A 172 -11.88 20.02 2.91
CA VAL A 172 -11.54 19.18 1.74
C VAL A 172 -12.19 19.72 0.47
N GLN A 173 -13.45 20.16 0.52
CA GLN A 173 -14.12 20.76 -0.64
C GLN A 173 -13.40 22.02 -1.09
N GLU A 174 -13.05 22.90 -0.15
CA GLU A 174 -12.33 24.15 -0.45
C GLU A 174 -10.95 23.86 -1.05
N ALA A 175 -10.22 22.90 -0.50
CA ALA A 175 -8.93 22.49 -1.07
C ALA A 175 -9.07 22.03 -2.53
N PHE A 176 -10.10 21.27 -2.87
CA PHE A 176 -10.36 20.88 -4.25
C PHE A 176 -10.78 22.03 -5.17
N ILE A 177 -11.39 23.09 -4.64
CA ILE A 177 -11.75 24.29 -5.42
C ILE A 177 -10.51 25.06 -5.85
N GLN A 178 -9.46 25.05 -5.01
CA GLN A 178 -8.20 25.74 -5.27
C GLN A 178 -7.31 25.03 -6.31
N HIS A 179 -7.68 23.80 -6.71
CA HIS A 179 -6.92 23.00 -7.67
C HIS A 179 -7.67 22.86 -9.01
N THR A 180 -6.92 22.79 -10.10
CA THR A 180 -7.47 22.54 -11.42
C THR A 180 -7.90 21.08 -11.59
N THR A 181 -8.75 20.82 -12.58
CA THR A 181 -9.19 19.45 -12.90
C THR A 181 -7.98 18.55 -13.18
N GLY A 182 -7.88 17.43 -12.45
CA GLY A 182 -6.77 16.48 -12.54
C GLY A 182 -5.62 16.73 -11.57
N GLU A 183 -5.64 17.84 -10.83
CA GLU A 183 -4.75 18.08 -9.70
C GLU A 183 -5.43 17.73 -8.38
N TYR A 184 -4.64 17.37 -7.38
CA TYR A 184 -5.15 16.90 -6.10
C TYR A 184 -4.50 17.67 -4.95
N PRO A 185 -5.31 18.21 -4.02
CA PRO A 185 -4.78 18.84 -2.83
C PRO A 185 -4.02 17.83 -1.96
N SER A 186 -3.07 18.31 -1.19
CA SER A 186 -2.39 17.52 -0.16
C SER A 186 -3.19 17.52 1.15
N LEU A 187 -2.92 16.55 2.02
CA LEU A 187 -3.49 16.57 3.39
C LEU A 187 -3.02 17.80 4.19
N LYS A 188 -1.84 18.34 3.89
CA LYS A 188 -1.34 19.55 4.54
C LYS A 188 -2.20 20.76 4.19
N GLU A 189 -2.56 20.95 2.92
CA GLU A 189 -3.45 22.04 2.50
C GLU A 189 -4.82 21.94 3.18
N VAL A 190 -5.38 20.74 3.28
CA VAL A 190 -6.62 20.52 4.02
C VAL A 190 -6.47 20.88 5.50
N TYR A 191 -5.34 20.49 6.11
CA TYR A 191 -5.06 20.82 7.50
C TYR A 191 -4.94 22.34 7.72
N ASP A 192 -4.25 23.03 6.82
CA ASP A 192 -4.05 24.48 6.89
C ASP A 192 -5.40 25.26 6.72
N LEU A 193 -6.40 24.66 6.07
CA LEU A 193 -7.75 25.22 5.95
C LEU A 193 -8.65 24.97 7.18
N ILE A 194 -8.27 24.06 8.06
CA ILE A 194 -9.02 23.75 9.31
C ILE A 194 -8.59 24.68 10.46
N LEU A 195 -7.34 25.18 10.44
CA LEU A 195 -6.77 26.03 11.47
C LEU A 195 -7.26 27.47 11.36
#